data_e917da71fda2aefd857c191ea6ad018c
#
_entry.id   e917da71fda2aefd857c191ea6ad018c
#
_cell.length_a   1.000
_cell.length_b   1.000
_cell.length_c   1.000
_cell.angle_alpha   90.00
_cell.angle_beta   90.00
_cell.angle_gamma   90.00
#
_symmetry.space_group_name_H-M   'P 1'
#
loop_
_entity.id
_entity.type
_entity.pdbx_description
1 polymer ?
#
loop_
_entity_poly.entity_id
_entity_poly.type
_entity_poly.pdbx_seq_one_letter_code
_entity_poly.pdbx_strand_id
1 'polypeptide(L)'
;MRKERIKTIALAFLVVMDCVLGSRILIEKKLWPTGYNFFSNIGKFQISSIYTNIKNYFTDSGSLKSQVFYPEKIVINTGDQTTRTSLNSAESEFEGIADRAYELLKSAFMSGSESVLQVKNEELYSAMSSDSVYIDFPTEYSPELLSKLLGAQNNVFRDEDISFSDAVISFSPRTEIYLSDRNKYICYKINVTKRDEKLIELLGEYEKKHGGQIDSAINYSFDLKFDKPFGAQKTTLNPLILIYSTPPEFPVIGSVNPIYDGEQLNESVLKNILKVFNINSSTMNRYTEAGGTVVFVENNAILKIDKNGYLDYQATDGGMEISSTGGDYTNILNISSIASQINEAAGNDSHIRISDIDASDNTTYLFDYIVSGIPVKVQTDNISSGVRAVVRDGMLISYKQLIRKYEETGTYEPLPEFFTALDDVISKYSEFMNEINIDKMYFGYKDNGFGESINADWVVKVDNVIADDGANSAK
;
A
#
# COMPACT_ATOMS: atom_id res chain seq x y z
N MET A 1 -25.69 -57.98 -27.83
CA MET A 1 -24.31 -57.60 -27.44
C MET A 1 -23.41 -57.19 -28.61
N ARG A 2 -23.33 -57.92 -29.74
CA ARG A 2 -22.46 -57.51 -30.88
C ARG A 2 -22.86 -56.18 -31.56
N LYS A 3 -24.16 -55.90 -31.75
CA LYS A 3 -24.66 -54.66 -32.38
C LYS A 3 -24.40 -53.39 -31.52
N GLU A 4 -24.43 -53.48 -30.18
CA GLU A 4 -24.16 -52.35 -29.29
C GLU A 4 -22.67 -52.00 -29.29
N ARG A 5 -21.77 -52.98 -29.29
CA ARG A 5 -20.34 -52.74 -29.38
C ARG A 5 -19.92 -52.09 -30.71
N ILE A 6 -20.60 -52.43 -31.82
CA ILE A 6 -20.34 -51.80 -33.12
C ILE A 6 -20.78 -50.34 -33.11
N LYS A 7 -21.92 -50.01 -32.48
CA LYS A 7 -22.39 -48.62 -32.34
C LYS A 7 -21.42 -47.82 -31.47
N THR A 8 -20.93 -48.36 -30.36
CA THR A 8 -19.96 -47.65 -29.49
C THR A 8 -18.64 -47.40 -30.19
N ILE A 9 -18.15 -48.37 -30.99
CA ILE A 9 -16.93 -48.19 -31.78
C ILE A 9 -17.13 -47.15 -32.88
N ALA A 10 -18.28 -47.16 -33.56
CA ALA A 10 -18.60 -46.16 -34.58
C ALA A 10 -18.74 -44.75 -33.98
N LEU A 11 -19.33 -44.63 -32.79
CA LEU A 11 -19.42 -43.32 -32.09
C LEU A 11 -18.04 -42.82 -31.65
N ALA A 12 -17.21 -43.69 -31.10
CA ALA A 12 -15.83 -43.32 -30.73
C ALA A 12 -15.00 -42.91 -31.96
N PHE A 13 -15.17 -43.58 -33.08
CA PHE A 13 -14.51 -43.19 -34.33
C PHE A 13 -14.99 -41.85 -34.89
N LEU A 14 -16.30 -41.56 -34.78
CA LEU A 14 -16.84 -40.24 -35.15
C LEU A 14 -16.31 -39.11 -34.27
N VAL A 15 -16.21 -39.31 -32.97
CA VAL A 15 -15.64 -38.33 -32.06
C VAL A 15 -14.15 -38.07 -32.35
N VAL A 16 -13.37 -39.12 -32.65
CA VAL A 16 -11.98 -38.98 -33.05
C VAL A 16 -11.85 -38.23 -34.41
N MET A 17 -12.73 -38.54 -35.37
CA MET A 17 -12.78 -37.85 -36.66
C MET A 17 -13.14 -36.39 -36.49
N ASP A 18 -14.11 -36.04 -35.66
CA ASP A 18 -14.47 -34.65 -35.30
C ASP A 18 -13.31 -33.90 -34.65
N CYS A 19 -12.58 -34.52 -33.74
CA CYS A 19 -11.38 -33.95 -33.14
C CYS A 19 -10.28 -33.72 -34.17
N VAL A 20 -10.07 -34.65 -35.12
CA VAL A 20 -9.05 -34.53 -36.18
C VAL A 20 -9.45 -33.48 -37.22
N LEU A 21 -10.73 -33.42 -37.60
CA LEU A 21 -11.25 -32.40 -38.55
C LEU A 21 -11.25 -31.01 -37.90
N GLY A 22 -11.70 -30.91 -36.63
CA GLY A 22 -11.65 -29.70 -35.85
C GLY A 22 -10.23 -29.16 -35.69
N SER A 23 -9.26 -30.05 -35.40
CA SER A 23 -7.85 -29.66 -35.31
C SER A 23 -7.28 -29.22 -36.67
N ARG A 24 -7.69 -29.84 -37.79
CA ARG A 24 -7.29 -29.39 -39.12
C ARG A 24 -7.82 -28.01 -39.47
N ILE A 25 -9.07 -27.72 -39.15
CA ILE A 25 -9.69 -26.39 -39.36
C ILE A 25 -8.96 -25.33 -38.54
N LEU A 26 -8.58 -25.67 -37.31
CA LEU A 26 -7.80 -24.77 -36.42
C LEU A 26 -6.35 -24.57 -36.89
N ILE A 27 -5.77 -25.51 -37.67
CA ILE A 27 -4.39 -25.45 -38.16
C ILE A 27 -4.29 -24.78 -39.54
N GLU A 28 -5.36 -24.70 -40.33
CA GLU A 28 -5.30 -24.09 -41.65
C GLU A 28 -5.09 -22.58 -41.59
N LYS A 29 -3.85 -22.15 -41.88
CA LYS A 29 -3.39 -20.75 -41.87
C LYS A 29 -4.24 -19.78 -42.72
N LYS A 30 -5.08 -20.26 -43.62
CA LYS A 30 -5.93 -19.45 -44.49
C LYS A 30 -7.16 -18.85 -43.80
N LEU A 31 -7.56 -19.40 -42.68
CA LEU A 31 -8.73 -18.90 -41.92
C LEU A 31 -8.38 -17.83 -40.87
N TRP A 32 -7.10 -17.58 -40.64
CA TRP A 32 -6.61 -16.61 -39.68
C TRP A 32 -6.06 -15.37 -40.34
N PRO A 33 -6.22 -14.17 -39.78
CA PRO A 33 -5.57 -12.96 -40.27
C PRO A 33 -4.06 -13.16 -40.40
N THR A 34 -3.46 -12.59 -41.44
CA THR A 34 -2.02 -12.71 -41.76
C THR A 34 -1.19 -12.29 -40.53
N GLY A 35 -0.48 -13.25 -39.93
CA GLY A 35 0.35 -13.03 -38.73
C GLY A 35 -0.15 -13.71 -37.46
N TYR A 36 -1.37 -14.26 -37.44
CA TYR A 36 -1.91 -14.98 -36.30
C TYR A 36 -1.40 -16.42 -36.24
N ASN A 37 -0.71 -16.78 -35.19
CA ASN A 37 -0.15 -18.12 -34.97
C ASN A 37 -0.71 -18.71 -33.66
N PHE A 38 -1.86 -19.39 -33.76
CA PHE A 38 -2.59 -19.98 -32.63
C PHE A 38 -1.71 -20.86 -31.72
N PHE A 39 -0.81 -21.65 -32.33
CA PHE A 39 0.09 -22.53 -31.55
C PHE A 39 1.33 -21.82 -30.99
N SER A 40 1.75 -20.69 -31.54
CA SER A 40 2.83 -19.90 -30.95
C SER A 40 2.35 -19.17 -29.68
N ASN A 41 1.05 -18.92 -29.57
CA ASN A 41 0.45 -18.29 -28.39
C ASN A 41 0.06 -19.29 -27.28
N ILE A 42 -0.32 -20.53 -27.66
CA ILE A 42 -0.61 -21.59 -26.65
C ILE A 42 0.68 -22.11 -25.99
N GLY A 43 1.81 -22.12 -26.71
CA GLY A 43 3.11 -22.59 -26.18
C GLY A 43 3.98 -21.49 -25.59
N LYS A 44 3.58 -20.23 -25.69
CA LYS A 44 4.29 -19.05 -25.17
C LYS A 44 3.36 -18.15 -24.35
N PHE A 45 2.49 -18.71 -23.57
CA PHE A 45 2.12 -18.07 -22.33
C PHE A 45 3.40 -18.08 -21.48
N GLN A 46 4.24 -17.07 -21.69
CA GLN A 46 5.39 -16.82 -20.84
C GLN A 46 4.89 -16.21 -19.53
N ILE A 47 4.07 -16.96 -18.78
CA ILE A 47 3.92 -16.83 -17.34
C ILE A 47 5.33 -16.75 -16.70
N SER A 48 6.32 -17.40 -17.32
CA SER A 48 7.71 -17.37 -16.87
C SER A 48 8.39 -16.00 -17.00
N SER A 49 8.02 -15.10 -17.90
CA SER A 49 8.77 -13.84 -18.07
C SER A 49 8.39 -12.79 -17.02
N ILE A 50 7.10 -12.66 -16.66
CA ILE A 50 6.72 -11.80 -15.55
C ILE A 50 7.19 -12.41 -14.24
N TYR A 51 6.93 -13.70 -14.01
CA TYR A 51 7.39 -14.40 -12.81
C TYR A 51 8.92 -14.44 -12.71
N THR A 52 9.63 -14.57 -13.83
CA THR A 52 11.10 -14.53 -13.85
C THR A 52 11.63 -13.11 -13.72
N ASN A 53 10.98 -12.11 -14.32
CA ASN A 53 11.34 -10.71 -14.14
C ASN A 53 11.03 -10.24 -12.73
N ILE A 54 9.86 -10.56 -12.19
CA ILE A 54 9.49 -10.33 -10.79
C ILE A 54 10.46 -11.07 -9.87
N LYS A 55 10.75 -12.35 -10.11
CA LYS A 55 11.69 -13.13 -9.30
C LYS A 55 13.12 -12.58 -9.36
N ASN A 56 13.59 -12.13 -10.51
CA ASN A 56 14.92 -11.52 -10.65
C ASN A 56 14.97 -10.14 -9.99
N TYR A 57 13.90 -9.36 -10.05
CA TYR A 57 13.78 -8.07 -9.34
C TYR A 57 13.84 -8.27 -7.83
N PHE A 58 13.23 -9.34 -7.29
CA PHE A 58 13.26 -9.67 -5.86
C PHE A 58 14.54 -10.35 -5.37
N THR A 59 15.33 -10.96 -6.25
CA THR A 59 16.62 -11.55 -5.84
C THR A 59 17.71 -10.50 -5.64
N ASP A 60 17.58 -9.35 -6.28
CA ASP A 60 18.54 -8.25 -6.16
C ASP A 60 18.12 -7.14 -5.16
N SER A 61 16.86 -7.13 -4.71
CA SER A 61 16.28 -5.99 -4.01
C SER A 61 15.73 -6.33 -2.62
N GLY A 62 16.62 -6.59 -1.67
CA GLY A 62 16.26 -6.49 -0.25
C GLY A 62 15.63 -5.14 0.12
N SER A 63 15.92 -4.09 -0.66
CA SER A 63 15.41 -2.73 -0.48
C SER A 63 13.93 -2.54 -0.87
N LEU A 64 13.43 -3.17 -1.95
CA LEU A 64 12.06 -2.95 -2.39
C LEU A 64 11.04 -3.50 -1.39
N LYS A 65 11.34 -4.66 -0.81
CA LYS A 65 10.49 -5.31 0.20
C LYS A 65 10.29 -4.44 1.43
N SER A 66 11.36 -3.81 1.91
CA SER A 66 11.32 -2.97 3.10
C SER A 66 10.51 -1.70 2.86
N GLN A 67 10.73 -1.02 1.72
CA GLN A 67 10.08 0.26 1.41
C GLN A 67 8.56 0.17 1.33
N VAL A 68 8.02 -0.89 0.71
CA VAL A 68 6.57 -1.07 0.54
C VAL A 68 5.85 -1.25 1.88
N PHE A 69 6.53 -1.86 2.86
CA PHE A 69 5.98 -2.15 4.18
C PHE A 69 6.57 -1.28 5.29
N TYR A 70 7.30 -0.22 4.97
CA TYR A 70 7.81 0.68 6.01
C TYR A 70 6.67 1.21 6.87
N PRO A 71 6.89 1.33 8.19
CA PRO A 71 5.95 2.01 9.07
C PRO A 71 5.62 3.41 8.54
N GLU A 72 4.43 3.88 8.86
CA GLU A 72 4.05 5.27 8.57
C GLU A 72 4.94 6.23 9.36
N LYS A 73 5.17 5.89 10.62
CA LYS A 73 6.09 6.58 11.53
C LYS A 73 6.61 5.65 12.61
N ILE A 74 7.73 6.02 13.19
CA ILE A 74 8.27 5.43 14.42
C ILE A 74 8.36 6.54 15.46
N VAL A 75 7.93 6.28 16.70
CA VAL A 75 8.07 7.23 17.81
C VAL A 75 8.92 6.59 18.89
N ILE A 76 9.97 7.28 19.27
CA ILE A 76 10.82 6.92 20.41
C ILE A 76 10.27 7.62 21.64
N ASN A 77 9.89 6.84 22.64
CA ASN A 77 9.44 7.33 23.91
C ASN A 77 10.54 7.12 24.93
N THR A 78 10.83 8.11 25.76
CA THR A 78 11.78 8.02 26.88
C THR A 78 11.05 8.08 28.22
N GLY A 79 11.61 7.37 29.21
CA GLY A 79 10.93 7.16 30.50
C GLY A 79 10.78 8.40 31.38
N ASP A 80 11.35 9.53 30.99
CA ASP A 80 11.20 10.80 31.69
C ASP A 80 9.88 11.55 31.32
N GLN A 81 9.07 10.99 30.40
CA GLN A 81 7.80 11.54 29.89
C GLN A 81 7.91 12.90 29.19
N THR A 82 9.11 13.44 29.03
CA THR A 82 9.31 14.80 28.50
C THR A 82 9.82 14.81 27.07
N THR A 83 10.40 13.68 26.63
CA THR A 83 11.05 13.63 25.33
C THR A 83 10.47 12.49 24.49
N ARG A 84 9.66 12.86 23.51
CA ARG A 84 9.22 11.95 22.43
C ARG A 84 9.73 12.48 21.13
N THR A 85 10.25 11.59 20.31
CA THR A 85 10.80 11.96 19.01
C THR A 85 10.18 11.08 17.94
N SER A 86 9.59 11.71 16.93
CA SER A 86 8.99 11.02 15.80
C SER A 86 9.99 10.97 14.66
N LEU A 87 10.19 9.78 14.07
CA LEU A 87 11.00 9.57 12.88
C LEU A 87 10.10 9.29 11.69
N ASN A 88 10.42 9.89 10.57
CA ASN A 88 9.84 9.56 9.27
C ASN A 88 10.84 8.77 8.39
N SER A 89 10.35 8.16 7.32
CA SER A 89 11.17 7.28 6.47
C SER A 89 12.25 7.99 5.64
N ALA A 90 12.34 9.32 5.64
CA ALA A 90 13.41 10.08 5.00
C ALA A 90 14.65 10.21 5.89
N GLU A 91 14.54 9.92 7.19
CA GLU A 91 15.64 10.06 8.12
C GLU A 91 16.59 8.87 8.02
N SER A 92 17.91 9.14 8.07
CA SER A 92 18.95 8.12 7.84
C SER A 92 18.94 6.98 8.85
N GLU A 93 18.47 7.23 10.07
CA GLU A 93 18.38 6.27 11.16
C GLU A 93 17.15 5.37 11.10
N PHE A 94 16.13 5.78 10.33
CA PHE A 94 14.83 5.12 10.28
C PHE A 94 14.93 3.63 9.91
N GLU A 95 15.63 3.31 8.82
CA GLU A 95 15.76 1.94 8.35
C GLU A 95 16.42 1.04 9.39
N GLY A 96 17.49 1.50 10.01
CA GLY A 96 18.21 0.74 11.03
C GLY A 96 17.38 0.46 12.28
N ILE A 97 16.55 1.41 12.70
CA ILE A 97 15.65 1.26 13.84
C ILE A 97 14.47 0.36 13.47
N ALA A 98 13.86 0.55 12.28
CA ALA A 98 12.74 -0.27 11.79
C ALA A 98 13.15 -1.75 11.68
N ASP A 99 14.29 -2.05 11.07
CA ASP A 99 14.78 -3.42 10.90
C ASP A 99 15.00 -4.13 12.25
N ARG A 100 15.57 -3.43 13.23
CA ARG A 100 15.78 -3.97 14.57
C ARG A 100 14.47 -4.21 15.31
N ALA A 101 13.54 -3.28 15.20
CA ALA A 101 12.22 -3.41 15.77
C ALA A 101 11.46 -4.61 15.14
N TYR A 102 11.55 -4.79 13.83
CA TYR A 102 10.95 -5.94 13.13
C TYR A 102 11.59 -7.28 13.52
N GLU A 103 12.88 -7.33 13.80
CA GLU A 103 13.52 -8.55 14.34
C GLU A 103 13.02 -8.90 15.75
N LEU A 104 12.70 -7.92 16.59
CA LEU A 104 12.04 -8.17 17.88
C LEU A 104 10.59 -8.64 17.71
N LEU A 105 9.83 -8.01 16.81
CA LEU A 105 8.47 -8.45 16.46
C LEU A 105 8.49 -9.89 15.94
N LYS A 106 9.43 -10.23 15.07
CA LYS A 106 9.62 -11.61 14.60
C LYS A 106 9.85 -12.58 15.76
N SER A 107 10.67 -12.19 16.73
CA SER A 107 10.94 -13.02 17.92
C SER A 107 9.65 -13.27 18.74
N ALA A 108 8.75 -12.28 18.81
CA ALA A 108 7.45 -12.42 19.43
C ALA A 108 6.53 -13.39 18.68
N PHE A 109 6.47 -13.29 17.35
CA PHE A 109 5.67 -14.20 16.52
C PHE A 109 6.18 -15.65 16.57
N MET A 110 7.44 -15.85 16.82
CA MET A 110 8.06 -17.18 16.97
C MET A 110 7.92 -17.74 18.38
N SER A 111 7.43 -16.98 19.35
CA SER A 111 7.20 -17.44 20.74
C SER A 111 6.03 -18.40 20.81
N GLY A 112 5.88 -19.10 21.92
CA GLY A 112 4.72 -19.99 22.12
C GLY A 112 3.41 -19.21 22.33
N SER A 113 2.29 -19.74 21.91
CA SER A 113 0.96 -19.10 22.05
C SER A 113 0.58 -18.82 23.52
N GLU A 114 1.18 -19.51 24.48
CA GLU A 114 1.00 -19.27 25.92
C GLU A 114 1.61 -17.93 26.39
N SER A 115 2.46 -17.30 25.57
CA SER A 115 3.05 -16.01 25.88
C SER A 115 2.18 -14.82 25.47
N VAL A 116 1.09 -15.04 24.74
CA VAL A 116 0.18 -14.00 24.26
C VAL A 116 -0.91 -13.76 25.29
N LEU A 117 -1.03 -12.54 25.76
CA LEU A 117 -2.04 -12.11 26.74
C LEU A 117 -2.85 -10.97 26.15
N GLN A 118 -4.17 -11.06 26.17
CA GLN A 118 -5.01 -9.90 25.89
C GLN A 118 -4.99 -8.97 27.11
N VAL A 119 -4.68 -7.71 26.89
CA VAL A 119 -4.55 -6.68 27.91
C VAL A 119 -5.42 -5.47 27.58
N LYS A 120 -5.57 -4.58 28.57
CA LYS A 120 -6.29 -3.32 28.37
C LYS A 120 -5.37 -2.28 27.74
N ASN A 121 -5.97 -1.31 27.04
CA ASN A 121 -5.23 -0.21 26.42
C ASN A 121 -4.45 0.65 27.43
N GLU A 122 -4.88 0.70 28.72
CA GLU A 122 -4.15 1.40 29.77
C GLU A 122 -2.75 0.81 30.01
N GLU A 123 -2.57 -0.52 29.80
CA GLU A 123 -1.24 -1.14 29.87
C GLU A 123 -0.35 -0.70 28.68
N LEU A 124 -0.94 -0.58 27.48
CA LEU A 124 -0.26 -0.05 26.31
C LEU A 124 0.21 1.39 26.56
N TYR A 125 -0.68 2.28 27.06
CA TYR A 125 -0.33 3.67 27.33
C TYR A 125 0.73 3.80 28.43
N SER A 126 0.68 2.92 29.42
CA SER A 126 1.72 2.85 30.44
C SER A 126 3.07 2.43 29.87
N ALA A 127 3.09 1.47 28.92
CA ALA A 127 4.30 1.08 28.22
C ALA A 127 4.87 2.22 27.38
N MET A 128 4.02 3.01 26.72
CA MET A 128 4.41 4.19 25.93
C MET A 128 4.86 5.38 26.78
N SER A 129 4.58 5.36 28.06
CA SER A 129 5.06 6.35 29.05
C SER A 129 6.40 5.93 29.67
N SER A 130 7.04 4.88 29.16
CA SER A 130 8.36 4.40 29.55
C SER A 130 9.26 4.26 28.31
N ASP A 131 10.52 3.85 28.51
CA ASP A 131 11.44 3.60 27.38
C ASP A 131 10.82 2.59 26.42
N SER A 132 10.42 3.07 25.26
CA SER A 132 9.71 2.25 24.27
C SER A 132 9.81 2.81 22.85
N VAL A 133 9.51 1.97 21.89
CA VAL A 133 9.35 2.34 20.47
C VAL A 133 7.92 2.03 20.06
N TYR A 134 7.22 3.03 19.60
CA TYR A 134 5.92 2.91 18.94
C TYR A 134 6.10 2.86 17.43
N ILE A 135 5.42 1.94 16.78
CA ILE A 135 5.44 1.70 15.34
C ILE A 135 4.01 1.79 14.82
N ASP A 136 3.74 2.76 13.97
CA ASP A 136 2.44 2.93 13.29
C ASP A 136 2.49 2.23 11.93
N PHE A 137 1.67 1.23 11.71
CA PHE A 137 1.60 0.55 10.42
C PHE A 137 0.78 1.41 9.44
N PRO A 138 1.15 1.41 8.14
CA PRO A 138 0.45 2.23 7.13
C PRO A 138 -1.01 1.79 6.93
N THR A 139 -1.29 0.51 7.12
CA THR A 139 -2.62 -0.10 7.10
C THR A 139 -2.70 -1.21 8.14
N GLU A 140 -3.86 -1.80 8.29
CA GLU A 140 -4.05 -2.95 9.15
C GLU A 140 -3.46 -4.22 8.56
N TYR A 141 -2.68 -4.93 9.36
CA TYR A 141 -2.05 -6.19 8.95
C TYR A 141 -2.70 -7.37 9.65
N SER A 142 -3.21 -8.32 8.86
CA SER A 142 -3.60 -9.62 9.41
C SER A 142 -2.39 -10.31 10.06
N PRO A 143 -2.58 -11.19 11.05
CA PRO A 143 -1.47 -11.95 11.64
C PRO A 143 -0.68 -12.75 10.60
N GLU A 144 -1.33 -13.26 9.54
CA GLU A 144 -0.67 -13.97 8.45
C GLU A 144 0.22 -13.05 7.63
N LEU A 145 -0.29 -11.87 7.23
CA LEU A 145 0.47 -10.88 6.49
C LEU A 145 1.69 -10.42 7.29
N LEU A 146 1.48 -10.07 8.57
CA LEU A 146 2.57 -9.60 9.43
C LEU A 146 3.60 -10.70 9.68
N SER A 147 3.19 -11.96 9.90
CA SER A 147 4.09 -13.11 10.03
C SER A 147 4.96 -13.28 8.78
N LYS A 148 4.39 -13.21 7.59
CA LYS A 148 5.12 -13.31 6.31
C LYS A 148 6.06 -12.12 6.10
N LEU A 149 5.62 -10.91 6.44
CA LEU A 149 6.44 -9.71 6.38
C LEU A 149 7.68 -9.86 7.28
N LEU A 150 7.49 -10.29 8.51
CA LEU A 150 8.57 -10.52 9.47
C LEU A 150 9.46 -11.72 9.10
N GLY A 151 9.03 -12.60 8.20
CA GLY A 151 9.69 -13.86 7.89
C GLY A 151 9.66 -14.82 9.08
N ALA A 152 8.60 -14.78 9.89
CA ALA A 152 8.37 -15.70 10.99
C ALA A 152 7.84 -17.03 10.46
N GLN A 153 8.42 -18.14 10.92
CA GLN A 153 7.98 -19.49 10.51
C GLN A 153 6.69 -19.93 11.21
N ASN A 154 6.42 -19.39 12.37
CA ASN A 154 5.23 -19.65 13.16
C ASN A 154 4.41 -18.36 13.29
N ASN A 155 3.10 -18.54 13.45
CA ASN A 155 2.19 -17.48 13.82
C ASN A 155 1.52 -17.84 15.14
N VAL A 156 1.80 -17.08 16.19
CA VAL A 156 1.21 -17.32 17.52
C VAL A 156 -0.27 -16.93 17.59
N PHE A 157 -0.73 -16.08 16.66
CA PHE A 157 -2.13 -15.67 16.56
C PHE A 157 -2.87 -16.63 15.63
N ARG A 158 -3.91 -17.25 16.14
CA ARG A 158 -4.71 -18.25 15.40
C ARG A 158 -6.08 -17.72 14.96
N ASP A 159 -6.44 -16.57 15.48
CA ASP A 159 -7.71 -15.93 15.15
C ASP A 159 -7.56 -15.16 13.83
N GLU A 160 -8.34 -15.51 12.84
CA GLU A 160 -8.31 -14.89 11.51
C GLU A 160 -8.97 -13.50 11.50
N ASP A 161 -9.78 -13.20 12.53
CA ASP A 161 -10.49 -11.92 12.62
C ASP A 161 -9.67 -10.79 13.27
N ILE A 162 -8.40 -11.05 13.65
CA ILE A 162 -7.54 -10.03 14.24
C ILE A 162 -6.81 -9.27 13.14
N SER A 163 -6.70 -7.94 13.31
CA SER A 163 -5.82 -7.09 12.52
C SER A 163 -4.96 -6.21 13.43
N PHE A 164 -3.74 -5.88 13.01
CA PHE A 164 -2.83 -5.05 13.77
C PHE A 164 -2.59 -3.73 13.07
N SER A 165 -2.94 -2.65 13.74
CA SER A 165 -2.74 -1.27 13.27
C SER A 165 -1.41 -0.70 13.70
N ASP A 166 -0.87 -1.18 14.82
CA ASP A 166 0.36 -0.66 15.41
C ASP A 166 1.02 -1.66 16.37
N ALA A 167 2.29 -1.36 16.70
CA ALA A 167 3.05 -2.10 17.70
C ALA A 167 3.80 -1.17 18.64
N VAL A 168 3.96 -1.61 19.91
CA VAL A 168 4.84 -0.97 20.90
C VAL A 168 5.83 -1.99 21.43
N ILE A 169 7.11 -1.62 21.45
CA ILE A 169 8.19 -2.40 22.06
C ILE A 169 8.65 -1.63 23.30
N SER A 170 8.33 -2.12 24.47
CA SER A 170 8.79 -1.57 25.76
C SER A 170 10.03 -2.30 26.23
N PHE A 171 10.98 -1.58 26.83
CA PHE A 171 12.25 -2.12 27.31
C PHE A 171 12.36 -2.17 28.85
N SER A 172 11.41 -1.60 29.57
CA SER A 172 11.44 -1.47 31.03
C SER A 172 10.22 -2.13 31.67
N PRO A 173 10.39 -2.97 32.71
CA PRO A 173 11.64 -3.53 33.24
C PRO A 173 12.22 -4.69 32.42
N ARG A 174 11.48 -5.18 31.45
CA ARG A 174 11.87 -6.26 30.50
C ARG A 174 11.31 -5.93 29.13
N THR A 175 11.75 -6.64 28.11
CA THR A 175 11.21 -6.45 26.75
C THR A 175 9.82 -7.04 26.65
N GLU A 176 8.85 -6.19 26.40
CA GLU A 176 7.46 -6.53 26.18
C GLU A 176 7.00 -5.93 24.84
N ILE A 177 6.22 -6.68 24.08
CA ILE A 177 5.69 -6.24 22.79
C ILE A 177 4.17 -6.20 22.91
N TYR A 178 3.61 -5.08 22.50
CA TYR A 178 2.18 -4.86 22.41
C TYR A 178 1.79 -4.72 20.95
N LEU A 179 0.71 -5.38 20.54
CA LEU A 179 0.10 -5.28 19.21
C LEU A 179 -1.35 -4.86 19.40
N SER A 180 -1.76 -3.81 18.70
CA SER A 180 -3.08 -3.21 18.87
C SER A 180 -3.95 -3.47 17.65
N ASP A 181 -5.19 -3.94 17.90
CA ASP A 181 -6.30 -3.93 16.95
C ASP A 181 -7.19 -2.74 17.28
N ARG A 182 -7.05 -1.65 16.54
CA ARG A 182 -7.81 -0.42 16.79
C ARG A 182 -9.29 -0.59 16.55
N ASN A 183 -9.69 -1.35 15.56
CA ASN A 183 -11.10 -1.53 15.19
C ASN A 183 -11.86 -2.26 16.29
N LYS A 184 -11.21 -3.22 16.95
CA LYS A 184 -11.81 -3.99 18.04
C LYS A 184 -11.49 -3.43 19.43
N TYR A 185 -10.65 -2.40 19.53
CA TYR A 185 -10.13 -1.85 20.78
C TYR A 185 -9.47 -2.92 21.66
N ILE A 186 -8.73 -3.83 21.03
CA ILE A 186 -8.04 -4.95 21.68
C ILE A 186 -6.53 -4.75 21.58
N CYS A 187 -5.85 -5.00 22.70
CA CYS A 187 -4.39 -5.00 22.74
C CYS A 187 -3.88 -6.38 23.19
N TYR A 188 -2.87 -6.88 22.49
CA TYR A 188 -2.19 -8.13 22.80
C TYR A 188 -0.78 -7.83 23.29
N LYS A 189 -0.41 -8.43 24.41
CA LYS A 189 0.90 -8.32 25.03
C LYS A 189 1.66 -9.64 24.88
N ILE A 190 2.91 -9.57 24.48
CA ILE A 190 3.81 -10.70 24.35
C ILE A 190 5.08 -10.42 25.15
N ASN A 191 5.45 -11.32 26.05
CA ASN A 191 6.71 -11.25 26.77
C ASN A 191 7.83 -11.85 25.91
N VAL A 192 8.88 -11.10 25.64
CA VAL A 192 10.02 -11.53 24.85
C VAL A 192 11.24 -11.64 25.76
N THR A 193 11.88 -12.81 25.73
CA THR A 193 13.11 -13.04 26.52
C THR A 193 14.34 -12.36 25.91
N LYS A 194 14.28 -12.09 24.60
CA LYS A 194 15.37 -11.43 23.86
C LYS A 194 15.33 -9.93 24.12
N ARG A 195 16.48 -9.38 24.54
CA ARG A 195 16.73 -7.95 24.60
C ARG A 195 17.65 -7.57 23.45
N ASP A 196 17.35 -6.50 22.74
CA ASP A 196 18.20 -6.01 21.65
C ASP A 196 18.97 -4.77 22.11
N GLU A 197 20.18 -5.00 22.66
CA GLU A 197 21.03 -3.92 23.19
C GLU A 197 21.43 -2.93 22.08
N LYS A 198 21.56 -3.41 20.83
CA LYS A 198 21.90 -2.53 19.71
C LYS A 198 20.75 -1.60 19.33
N LEU A 199 19.49 -2.06 19.42
CA LEU A 199 18.36 -1.17 19.24
C LEU A 199 18.34 -0.09 20.31
N ILE A 200 18.54 -0.48 21.58
CA ILE A 200 18.58 0.47 22.73
C ILE A 200 19.70 1.49 22.53
N GLU A 201 20.88 1.07 22.03
CA GLU A 201 21.99 1.96 21.72
C GLU A 201 21.61 2.97 20.63
N LEU A 202 21.02 2.50 19.51
CA LEU A 202 20.57 3.35 18.40
C LEU A 202 19.51 4.38 18.87
N LEU A 203 18.58 3.97 19.71
CA LEU A 203 17.58 4.88 20.27
C LEU A 203 18.22 5.96 21.15
N GLY A 204 19.19 5.57 22.00
CA GLY A 204 19.92 6.51 22.84
C GLY A 204 20.85 7.46 22.04
N GLU A 205 21.40 7.02 20.91
CA GLU A 205 22.17 7.88 20.01
C GLU A 205 21.26 8.89 19.29
N TYR A 206 20.11 8.41 18.79
CA TYR A 206 19.11 9.26 18.14
C TYR A 206 18.57 10.33 19.10
N GLU A 207 18.23 9.95 20.32
CA GLU A 207 17.78 10.87 21.36
C GLU A 207 18.82 11.94 21.66
N LYS A 208 20.10 11.57 21.85
CA LYS A 208 21.19 12.54 22.09
C LYS A 208 21.35 13.54 20.95
N LYS A 209 21.09 13.11 19.70
CA LYS A 209 21.20 13.95 18.52
C LYS A 209 20.02 14.92 18.37
N HIS A 210 18.81 14.49 18.74
CA HIS A 210 17.55 15.19 18.46
C HIS A 210 16.78 15.63 19.72
N GLY A 211 16.98 15.01 20.87
CA GLY A 211 16.24 15.24 22.13
C GLY A 211 16.51 16.58 22.85
N GLY A 212 17.42 17.41 22.33
CA GLY A 212 17.75 18.72 22.90
C GLY A 212 16.88 19.89 22.39
N GLN A 213 16.01 19.66 21.44
CA GLN A 213 15.12 20.69 20.91
C GLN A 213 13.81 20.74 21.71
N ILE A 214 13.84 21.50 22.80
CA ILE A 214 12.70 21.68 23.73
C ILE A 214 11.46 22.30 23.04
N ASP A 215 11.62 22.92 21.88
CA ASP A 215 10.54 23.61 21.16
C ASP A 215 9.61 22.67 20.38
N SER A 216 9.90 21.36 20.31
CA SER A 216 9.10 20.37 19.57
C SER A 216 8.53 19.28 20.49
N ALA A 217 7.95 19.66 21.63
CA ALA A 217 7.29 18.67 22.48
C ALA A 217 6.17 17.95 21.72
N ILE A 218 6.26 16.61 21.67
CA ILE A 218 5.26 15.74 21.08
C ILE A 218 4.50 15.06 22.20
N ASN A 219 3.18 15.12 22.17
CA ASN A 219 2.31 14.42 23.11
C ASN A 219 1.40 13.46 22.32
N TYR A 220 0.97 12.39 22.97
CA TYR A 220 -0.16 11.62 22.45
C TYR A 220 -1.49 12.26 22.89
N SER A 221 -2.54 12.00 22.13
CA SER A 221 -3.89 12.46 22.47
C SER A 221 -4.31 12.01 23.87
N PHE A 222 -3.94 10.78 24.29
CA PHE A 222 -4.27 10.28 25.63
C PHE A 222 -3.57 11.05 26.76
N ASP A 223 -2.37 11.61 26.57
CA ASP A 223 -1.67 12.41 27.58
C ASP A 223 -2.44 13.70 27.91
N LEU A 224 -3.03 14.31 26.88
CA LEU A 224 -3.78 15.55 26.97
C LEU A 224 -5.28 15.33 27.16
N LYS A 225 -5.71 14.06 27.26
CA LYS A 225 -7.13 13.65 27.47
C LYS A 225 -8.05 14.06 26.32
N PHE A 226 -7.54 14.19 25.11
CA PHE A 226 -8.35 14.37 23.90
C PHE A 226 -8.91 13.04 23.35
N ASP A 227 -8.55 11.93 23.98
CA ASP A 227 -9.19 10.61 23.83
C ASP A 227 -10.60 10.55 24.46
N LYS A 228 -11.04 11.64 25.09
CA LYS A 228 -12.39 11.82 25.68
C LYS A 228 -13.14 12.93 24.94
N PRO A 229 -14.47 12.82 24.84
CA PRO A 229 -15.27 13.83 24.17
C PRO A 229 -15.03 15.25 24.73
N PHE A 230 -14.74 16.19 23.85
CA PHE A 230 -14.55 17.59 24.17
C PHE A 230 -15.32 18.49 23.19
N GLY A 231 -15.51 19.73 23.56
CA GLY A 231 -16.25 20.72 22.76
C GLY A 231 -17.75 20.44 22.63
N ALA A 232 -18.45 21.31 21.91
CA ALA A 232 -19.89 21.22 21.69
C ALA A 232 -20.26 20.04 20.78
N GLN A 233 -19.42 19.67 19.84
CA GLN A 233 -19.59 18.59 18.88
C GLN A 233 -19.12 17.23 19.42
N LYS A 234 -18.76 17.14 20.72
CA LYS A 234 -18.23 15.90 21.30
C LYS A 234 -17.13 15.27 20.46
N THR A 235 -16.15 16.05 20.06
CA THR A 235 -15.01 15.56 19.30
C THR A 235 -14.14 14.65 20.16
N THR A 236 -13.68 13.53 19.60
CA THR A 236 -12.68 12.65 20.20
C THR A 236 -11.54 12.41 19.23
N LEU A 237 -10.34 12.29 19.74
CA LEU A 237 -9.17 11.90 18.95
C LEU A 237 -8.79 10.47 19.32
N ASN A 238 -8.36 9.68 18.34
CA ASN A 238 -7.70 8.41 18.62
C ASN A 238 -6.56 8.65 19.62
N PRO A 239 -6.46 7.85 20.70
CA PRO A 239 -5.47 8.04 21.77
C PRO A 239 -4.02 8.16 21.28
N LEU A 240 -3.68 7.54 20.15
CA LEU A 240 -2.33 7.46 19.61
C LEU A 240 -1.99 8.57 18.61
N ILE A 241 -2.89 9.51 18.35
CA ILE A 241 -2.60 10.70 17.55
C ILE A 241 -1.52 11.54 18.21
N LEU A 242 -0.51 11.92 17.45
CA LEU A 242 0.57 12.79 17.90
C LEU A 242 0.16 14.26 17.78
N ILE A 243 0.33 14.98 18.86
CA ILE A 243 0.08 16.40 18.98
C ILE A 243 1.43 17.11 19.08
N TYR A 244 1.79 17.84 18.04
CA TYR A 244 3.05 18.56 17.95
C TYR A 244 2.88 19.96 18.49
N SER A 245 3.77 20.40 19.38
CA SER A 245 3.84 21.81 19.80
C SER A 245 4.27 22.71 18.65
N THR A 246 5.23 22.22 17.87
CA THR A 246 5.67 22.84 16.62
C THR A 246 5.71 21.75 15.55
N PRO A 247 4.90 21.84 14.49
CA PRO A 247 4.97 20.87 13.39
C PRO A 247 6.33 20.89 12.71
N PRO A 248 6.83 19.72 12.22
CA PRO A 248 8.04 19.69 11.41
C PRO A 248 7.83 20.44 10.08
N GLU A 249 8.93 20.91 9.50
CA GLU A 249 8.92 21.53 8.17
C GLU A 249 9.15 20.47 7.10
N PHE A 250 8.41 20.56 6.02
CA PHE A 250 8.57 19.70 4.84
C PHE A 250 8.84 20.53 3.60
N PRO A 251 9.64 20.01 2.63
CA PRO A 251 9.86 20.70 1.37
C PRO A 251 8.57 20.81 0.57
N VAL A 252 8.42 21.90 -0.17
CA VAL A 252 7.43 21.99 -1.24
C VAL A 252 7.87 21.09 -2.39
N ILE A 253 6.96 20.32 -2.97
CA ILE A 253 7.27 19.42 -4.08
C ILE A 253 6.63 19.89 -5.39
N GLY A 254 7.33 19.68 -6.50
CA GLY A 254 6.80 19.81 -7.85
C GLY A 254 6.27 18.48 -8.35
N SER A 255 5.27 18.51 -9.23
CA SER A 255 4.65 17.34 -9.82
C SER A 255 4.76 17.40 -11.34
N VAL A 256 5.37 16.38 -11.97
CA VAL A 256 5.57 16.30 -13.43
C VAL A 256 4.93 15.02 -13.97
N ASN A 257 4.35 15.11 -15.18
CA ASN A 257 3.90 13.94 -15.91
C ASN A 257 5.04 13.40 -16.79
N PRO A 258 5.69 12.27 -16.43
CA PRO A 258 6.89 11.81 -17.13
C PRO A 258 6.60 11.06 -18.43
N ILE A 259 5.34 10.73 -18.73
CA ILE A 259 4.98 9.95 -19.93
C ILE A 259 4.59 10.84 -21.13
N TYR A 260 4.48 12.14 -20.91
CA TYR A 260 4.21 13.11 -21.97
C TYR A 260 5.38 14.09 -22.12
N ASP A 261 5.71 14.42 -23.37
CA ASP A 261 6.62 15.51 -23.72
C ASP A 261 5.78 16.61 -24.40
N GLY A 262 5.40 17.62 -23.63
CA GLY A 262 4.39 18.59 -24.02
C GLY A 262 3.02 17.89 -24.24
N GLU A 263 2.48 17.98 -25.44
CA GLU A 263 1.21 17.35 -25.80
C GLU A 263 1.37 15.95 -26.42
N GLN A 264 2.58 15.45 -26.60
CA GLN A 264 2.86 14.17 -27.26
C GLN A 264 3.21 13.10 -26.26
N LEU A 265 2.57 11.94 -26.40
CA LEU A 265 2.88 10.75 -25.62
C LEU A 265 4.27 10.21 -26.02
N ASN A 266 5.11 9.93 -25.03
CA ASN A 266 6.43 9.35 -25.27
C ASN A 266 6.30 7.86 -25.67
N GLU A 267 6.47 7.58 -26.97
CA GLU A 267 6.29 6.24 -27.54
C GLU A 267 7.26 5.19 -26.96
N SER A 268 8.46 5.59 -26.54
CA SER A 268 9.42 4.65 -25.94
C SER A 268 8.98 4.24 -24.52
N VAL A 269 8.52 5.17 -23.72
CA VAL A 269 7.94 4.94 -22.40
C VAL A 269 6.71 4.04 -22.53
N LEU A 270 5.79 4.42 -23.43
CA LEU A 270 4.59 3.65 -23.71
C LEU A 270 4.86 2.19 -24.06
N LYS A 271 5.82 1.94 -24.96
CA LYS A 271 6.19 0.58 -25.35
C LYS A 271 6.66 -0.27 -24.17
N ASN A 272 7.34 0.33 -23.21
CA ASN A 272 7.77 -0.37 -22.01
C ASN A 272 6.61 -0.63 -21.05
N ILE A 273 5.70 0.35 -20.86
CA ILE A 273 4.48 0.17 -20.05
C ILE A 273 3.61 -0.97 -20.63
N LEU A 274 3.41 -1.01 -21.96
CA LEU A 274 2.65 -2.09 -22.61
C LEU A 274 3.24 -3.47 -22.32
N LYS A 275 4.56 -3.59 -22.25
CA LYS A 275 5.22 -4.86 -21.90
C LYS A 275 4.92 -5.32 -20.47
N VAL A 276 4.79 -4.39 -19.52
CA VAL A 276 4.46 -4.73 -18.11
C VAL A 276 3.13 -5.48 -18.05
N PHE A 277 2.17 -5.10 -18.88
CA PHE A 277 0.85 -5.74 -18.96
C PHE A 277 0.76 -6.85 -20.02
N ASN A 278 1.90 -7.30 -20.60
CA ASN A 278 1.93 -8.29 -21.69
C ASN A 278 1.13 -7.90 -22.93
N ILE A 279 0.88 -6.61 -23.16
CA ILE A 279 0.18 -6.13 -24.33
C ILE A 279 1.14 -6.11 -25.51
N ASN A 280 0.81 -6.89 -26.56
CA ASN A 280 1.66 -6.99 -27.74
C ASN A 280 1.39 -5.82 -28.69
N SER A 281 2.37 -4.92 -28.79
CA SER A 281 2.29 -3.74 -29.68
C SER A 281 2.06 -4.04 -31.17
N SER A 282 2.28 -5.30 -31.61
CA SER A 282 2.09 -5.71 -33.01
C SER A 282 0.68 -6.19 -33.34
N THR A 283 -0.10 -6.59 -32.35
CA THR A 283 -1.45 -7.19 -32.50
C THR A 283 -2.57 -6.37 -31.90
N MET A 284 -2.23 -5.42 -31.02
CA MET A 284 -3.22 -4.56 -30.34
C MET A 284 -3.89 -3.58 -31.31
N ASN A 285 -5.14 -3.24 -31.02
CA ASN A 285 -5.81 -2.09 -31.61
C ASN A 285 -5.53 -0.85 -30.78
N ARG A 286 -5.10 0.24 -31.41
CA ARG A 286 -4.86 1.53 -30.77
C ARG A 286 -5.76 2.60 -31.39
N TYR A 287 -6.43 3.38 -30.53
CA TYR A 287 -7.18 4.56 -30.94
C TYR A 287 -7.12 5.65 -29.86
N THR A 288 -7.57 6.85 -30.19
CA THR A 288 -7.61 7.97 -29.25
C THR A 288 -9.06 8.40 -29.07
N GLU A 289 -9.53 8.47 -27.83
CA GLU A 289 -10.87 8.98 -27.48
C GLU A 289 -10.92 10.51 -27.59
N ALA A 290 -12.17 11.04 -27.64
CA ALA A 290 -12.41 12.49 -27.63
C ALA A 290 -11.89 13.07 -26.33
N GLY A 291 -10.94 13.69 -26.09
CA GLY A 291 -10.31 14.17 -24.84
C GLY A 291 -8.84 13.76 -24.70
N GLY A 292 -8.32 13.01 -25.70
CA GLY A 292 -6.91 12.72 -25.81
C GLY A 292 -6.45 11.44 -25.11
N THR A 293 -7.35 10.69 -24.48
CA THR A 293 -7.03 9.38 -23.86
C THR A 293 -6.68 8.38 -24.95
N VAL A 294 -5.50 7.80 -24.86
CA VAL A 294 -5.06 6.73 -25.78
C VAL A 294 -5.49 5.38 -25.21
N VAL A 295 -6.15 4.60 -26.04
CA VAL A 295 -6.73 3.29 -25.67
C VAL A 295 -6.04 2.20 -26.47
N PHE A 296 -5.66 1.15 -25.77
CA PHE A 296 -5.06 -0.07 -26.31
C PHE A 296 -5.99 -1.22 -25.97
N VAL A 297 -6.42 -1.93 -26.99
CA VAL A 297 -7.31 -3.09 -26.86
C VAL A 297 -6.61 -4.32 -27.37
N GLU A 298 -6.50 -5.31 -26.52
CA GLU A 298 -6.08 -6.67 -26.87
C GLU A 298 -7.15 -7.66 -26.42
N ASN A 299 -7.06 -8.94 -26.84
CA ASN A 299 -8.11 -9.93 -26.60
C ASN A 299 -8.54 -10.05 -25.13
N ASN A 300 -7.60 -9.90 -24.20
CA ASN A 300 -7.80 -10.17 -22.77
C ASN A 300 -7.73 -8.93 -21.91
N ALA A 301 -7.43 -7.74 -22.48
CA ALA A 301 -7.24 -6.54 -21.68
C ALA A 301 -7.49 -5.24 -22.46
N ILE A 302 -7.88 -4.22 -21.73
CA ILE A 302 -7.94 -2.83 -22.18
C ILE A 302 -7.01 -2.01 -21.31
N LEU A 303 -6.12 -1.23 -21.92
CA LEU A 303 -5.28 -0.27 -21.25
C LEU A 303 -5.60 1.12 -21.76
N LYS A 304 -5.86 2.06 -20.86
CA LYS A 304 -6.08 3.47 -21.18
C LYS A 304 -5.00 4.32 -20.52
N ILE A 305 -4.54 5.32 -21.25
CA ILE A 305 -3.59 6.32 -20.71
C ILE A 305 -4.09 7.70 -21.14
N ASP A 306 -4.34 8.57 -20.17
CA ASP A 306 -4.76 9.94 -20.44
C ASP A 306 -3.58 10.93 -20.41
N LYS A 307 -3.83 12.14 -20.89
CA LYS A 307 -2.83 13.21 -20.93
C LYS A 307 -2.36 13.69 -19.54
N ASN A 308 -3.09 13.35 -18.48
CA ASN A 308 -2.72 13.69 -17.11
C ASN A 308 -1.86 12.58 -16.45
N GLY A 309 -1.47 11.54 -17.20
CA GLY A 309 -0.68 10.42 -16.69
C GLY A 309 -1.50 9.38 -15.94
N TYR A 310 -2.82 9.44 -16.01
CA TYR A 310 -3.66 8.40 -15.45
C TYR A 310 -3.66 7.17 -16.34
N LEU A 311 -3.27 6.04 -15.79
CA LEU A 311 -3.24 4.73 -16.42
C LEU A 311 -4.35 3.87 -15.81
N ASP A 312 -5.15 3.23 -16.68
CA ASP A 312 -6.22 2.30 -16.30
C ASP A 312 -6.11 1.02 -17.12
N TYR A 313 -5.76 -0.08 -16.46
CA TYR A 313 -5.76 -1.43 -17.00
C TYR A 313 -6.99 -2.18 -16.49
N GLN A 314 -7.74 -2.79 -17.41
CA GLN A 314 -8.88 -3.64 -17.12
C GLN A 314 -8.74 -4.96 -17.86
N ALA A 315 -8.79 -6.06 -17.13
CA ALA A 315 -8.88 -7.38 -17.74
C ALA A 315 -10.31 -7.62 -18.28
N THR A 316 -10.41 -8.13 -19.49
CA THR A 316 -11.69 -8.47 -20.13
C THR A 316 -12.06 -9.94 -19.91
N ASP A 317 -11.09 -10.80 -19.60
CA ASP A 317 -11.27 -12.22 -19.34
C ASP A 317 -10.22 -12.70 -18.31
N GLY A 318 -10.68 -13.31 -17.23
CA GLY A 318 -9.88 -14.03 -16.23
C GLY A 318 -8.88 -13.22 -15.41
N GLY A 319 -8.33 -12.15 -15.95
CA GLY A 319 -7.27 -11.36 -15.32
C GLY A 319 -5.86 -11.74 -15.73
N MET A 320 -4.87 -10.96 -15.27
CA MET A 320 -3.45 -11.26 -15.42
C MET A 320 -2.94 -11.97 -14.15
N GLU A 321 -2.41 -13.17 -14.28
CA GLU A 321 -1.83 -13.89 -13.14
C GLU A 321 -0.64 -13.13 -12.57
N ILE A 322 -0.73 -12.74 -11.30
CA ILE A 322 0.35 -12.10 -10.54
C ILE A 322 0.83 -12.97 -9.38
N SER A 323 0.04 -13.95 -8.93
CA SER A 323 0.40 -14.84 -7.83
C SER A 323 -0.26 -16.19 -7.96
N SER A 324 0.50 -17.26 -7.79
CA SER A 324 -0.04 -18.63 -7.72
C SER A 324 -0.57 -19.00 -6.33
N THR A 325 -0.22 -18.24 -5.28
CA THR A 325 -0.60 -18.53 -3.89
C THR A 325 -1.76 -17.68 -3.38
N GLY A 326 -2.07 -16.57 -4.07
CA GLY A 326 -3.18 -15.67 -3.75
C GLY A 326 -3.09 -14.90 -2.42
N GLY A 327 -1.99 -15.02 -1.65
CA GLY A 327 -1.87 -14.37 -0.35
C GLY A 327 -1.46 -12.89 -0.44
N ASP A 328 -1.97 -12.05 0.48
CA ASP A 328 -1.78 -10.60 0.50
C ASP A 328 -0.32 -10.17 0.39
N TYR A 329 0.56 -10.81 1.16
CA TYR A 329 2.00 -10.50 1.12
C TYR A 329 2.57 -10.60 -0.31
N THR A 330 2.26 -11.69 -1.02
CA THR A 330 2.74 -11.91 -2.38
C THR A 330 2.07 -10.96 -3.37
N ASN A 331 0.77 -10.72 -3.22
CA ASN A 331 0.03 -9.77 -4.06
C ASN A 331 0.59 -8.36 -3.92
N ILE A 332 0.80 -7.87 -2.69
CA ILE A 332 1.37 -6.54 -2.43
C ILE A 332 2.75 -6.40 -3.09
N LEU A 333 3.64 -7.37 -2.93
CA LEU A 333 4.95 -7.34 -3.57
C LEU A 333 4.86 -7.32 -5.09
N ASN A 334 4.00 -8.14 -5.69
CA ASN A 334 3.86 -8.21 -7.13
C ASN A 334 3.25 -6.93 -7.72
N ILE A 335 2.24 -6.36 -7.06
CA ILE A 335 1.67 -5.06 -7.45
C ILE A 335 2.72 -3.95 -7.34
N SER A 336 3.49 -3.92 -6.26
CA SER A 336 4.56 -2.92 -6.10
C SER A 336 5.65 -3.06 -7.17
N SER A 337 5.96 -4.30 -7.58
CA SER A 337 6.88 -4.56 -8.70
C SER A 337 6.33 -4.04 -10.03
N ILE A 338 5.03 -4.22 -10.30
CA ILE A 338 4.36 -3.66 -11.49
C ILE A 338 4.49 -2.13 -11.47
N ALA A 339 4.15 -1.49 -10.34
CA ALA A 339 4.25 -0.03 -10.21
C ALA A 339 5.68 0.47 -10.39
N SER A 340 6.68 -0.22 -9.81
CA SER A 340 8.09 0.12 -9.95
C SER A 340 8.56 0.00 -11.39
N GLN A 341 8.17 -1.05 -12.13
CA GLN A 341 8.50 -1.22 -13.54
C GLN A 341 7.87 -0.12 -14.41
N ILE A 342 6.65 0.33 -14.09
CA ILE A 342 6.00 1.45 -14.79
C ILE A 342 6.74 2.75 -14.49
N ASN A 343 7.10 3.00 -13.22
CA ASN A 343 7.86 4.17 -12.82
C ASN A 343 9.23 4.20 -13.50
N GLU A 344 9.96 3.08 -13.48
CA GLU A 344 11.26 2.96 -14.17
C GLU A 344 11.13 3.21 -15.68
N ALA A 345 10.12 2.65 -16.33
CA ALA A 345 9.84 2.89 -17.76
C ALA A 345 9.60 4.37 -18.05
N ALA A 346 9.00 5.09 -17.11
CA ALA A 346 8.74 6.53 -17.18
C ALA A 346 9.93 7.40 -16.75
N GLY A 347 11.07 6.80 -16.35
CA GLY A 347 12.21 7.53 -15.81
C GLY A 347 11.92 8.19 -14.45
N ASN A 348 11.05 7.55 -13.68
CA ASN A 348 10.58 8.00 -12.38
C ASN A 348 11.11 7.07 -11.29
N ASP A 349 11.74 7.62 -10.28
CA ASP A 349 12.31 6.91 -9.13
C ASP A 349 11.41 6.99 -7.87
N SER A 350 10.19 7.47 -8.01
CA SER A 350 9.25 7.59 -6.89
C SER A 350 8.91 6.22 -6.29
N HIS A 351 9.01 6.14 -4.96
CA HIS A 351 8.67 4.96 -4.19
C HIS A 351 7.19 4.96 -3.81
N ILE A 352 6.64 3.75 -3.65
CA ILE A 352 5.28 3.57 -3.17
C ILE A 352 5.26 2.73 -1.89
N ARG A 353 4.27 2.98 -1.05
CA ARG A 353 4.00 2.24 0.18
C ARG A 353 2.54 1.83 0.20
N ILE A 354 2.27 0.61 0.71
CA ILE A 354 0.89 0.18 0.93
C ILE A 354 0.19 1.18 1.86
N SER A 355 -1.01 1.59 1.53
CA SER A 355 -1.79 2.56 2.33
C SER A 355 -3.12 1.99 2.80
N ASP A 356 -3.67 1.00 2.08
CA ASP A 356 -4.89 0.32 2.51
C ASP A 356 -5.08 -1.03 1.84
N ILE A 357 -5.83 -1.93 2.49
CA ILE A 357 -6.22 -3.25 2.00
C ILE A 357 -7.71 -3.43 2.30
N ASP A 358 -8.53 -3.45 1.27
CA ASP A 358 -9.97 -3.75 1.37
C ASP A 358 -10.23 -5.16 0.85
N ALA A 359 -10.55 -6.07 1.78
CA ALA A 359 -10.79 -7.49 1.53
C ALA A 359 -12.28 -7.83 1.34
N SER A 360 -13.03 -6.99 0.64
CA SER A 360 -14.43 -7.27 0.25
C SER A 360 -14.51 -8.44 -0.77
N ASP A 361 -15.46 -8.44 -1.71
CA ASP A 361 -15.63 -9.52 -2.71
C ASP A 361 -14.37 -9.80 -3.56
N ASN A 362 -13.57 -8.78 -3.85
CA ASN A 362 -12.26 -8.87 -4.45
C ASN A 362 -11.30 -8.01 -3.62
N THR A 363 -10.10 -8.48 -3.34
CA THR A 363 -9.16 -7.69 -2.54
C THR A 363 -8.65 -6.49 -3.35
N THR A 364 -8.85 -5.31 -2.81
CA THR A 364 -8.32 -4.05 -3.33
C THR A 364 -7.11 -3.63 -2.51
N TYR A 365 -6.00 -3.34 -3.19
CA TYR A 365 -4.77 -2.82 -2.60
C TYR A 365 -4.57 -1.39 -3.06
N LEU A 366 -4.37 -0.48 -2.10
CA LEU A 366 -4.08 0.93 -2.34
C LEU A 366 -2.65 1.25 -1.93
N PHE A 367 -1.97 2.06 -2.74
CA PHE A 367 -0.60 2.51 -2.43
C PHE A 367 -0.50 4.00 -2.65
N ASP A 368 0.22 4.66 -1.75
CA ASP A 368 0.57 6.07 -1.89
C ASP A 368 2.04 6.22 -2.30
N TYR A 369 2.34 7.25 -3.07
CA TYR A 369 3.72 7.70 -3.27
C TYR A 369 4.26 8.24 -1.96
N ILE A 370 5.55 8.04 -1.73
CA ILE A 370 6.26 8.60 -0.57
C ILE A 370 7.31 9.59 -1.07
N VAL A 371 7.23 10.81 -0.57
CA VAL A 371 8.16 11.91 -0.86
C VAL A 371 8.57 12.54 0.44
N SER A 372 9.87 12.73 0.65
CA SER A 372 10.42 13.32 1.89
C SER A 372 9.89 12.61 3.16
N GLY A 373 9.65 11.30 3.06
CA GLY A 373 9.19 10.44 4.17
C GLY A 373 7.71 10.45 4.48
N ILE A 374 6.90 11.29 3.82
CA ILE A 374 5.45 11.38 4.03
C ILE A 374 4.66 11.00 2.76
N PRO A 375 3.41 10.52 2.88
CA PRO A 375 2.61 10.09 1.74
C PRO A 375 2.10 11.26 0.90
N VAL A 376 1.98 11.01 -0.41
CA VAL A 376 1.24 11.86 -1.34
C VAL A 376 -0.15 11.27 -1.52
N LYS A 377 -1.15 11.97 -1.02
CA LYS A 377 -2.57 11.61 -1.19
C LYS A 377 -3.08 12.19 -2.50
N VAL A 378 -3.30 11.31 -3.46
CA VAL A 378 -3.89 11.66 -4.74
C VAL A 378 -5.39 11.86 -4.55
N GLN A 379 -5.91 13.00 -5.01
CA GLN A 379 -7.34 13.35 -4.93
C GLN A 379 -7.83 13.81 -6.31
N THR A 380 -8.01 12.84 -7.21
CA THR A 380 -8.54 13.11 -8.56
C THR A 380 -9.86 12.39 -8.78
N ASP A 381 -10.64 12.80 -9.77
CA ASP A 381 -11.93 12.16 -10.10
C ASP A 381 -11.78 10.67 -10.49
N ASN A 382 -10.57 10.26 -10.90
CA ASN A 382 -10.33 8.92 -11.43
C ASN A 382 -9.71 7.95 -10.42
N ILE A 383 -8.96 8.47 -9.44
CA ILE A 383 -8.23 7.68 -8.46
C ILE A 383 -7.98 8.50 -7.19
N SER A 384 -8.09 7.86 -6.03
CA SER A 384 -7.89 8.43 -4.69
C SER A 384 -6.58 7.98 -4.02
N SER A 385 -5.69 7.32 -4.77
CA SER A 385 -4.39 6.83 -4.31
C SER A 385 -3.38 6.89 -5.46
N GLY A 386 -2.11 6.77 -5.20
CA GLY A 386 -1.08 6.70 -6.25
C GLY A 386 -1.26 5.48 -7.16
N VAL A 387 -1.56 4.32 -6.53
CA VAL A 387 -1.86 3.06 -7.23
C VAL A 387 -3.06 2.39 -6.57
N ARG A 388 -3.95 1.85 -7.39
CA ARG A 388 -5.07 0.99 -6.97
C ARG A 388 -5.06 -0.29 -7.79
N ALA A 389 -5.01 -1.44 -7.15
CA ALA A 389 -5.06 -2.74 -7.80
C ALA A 389 -6.16 -3.61 -7.20
N VAL A 390 -6.92 -4.29 -8.05
CA VAL A 390 -7.96 -5.25 -7.66
C VAL A 390 -7.52 -6.64 -8.04
N VAL A 391 -7.45 -7.53 -7.08
CA VAL A 391 -6.99 -8.92 -7.25
C VAL A 391 -8.09 -9.88 -6.81
N ARG A 392 -8.27 -10.94 -7.58
CA ARG A 392 -9.14 -12.08 -7.26
C ARG A 392 -8.40 -13.36 -7.54
N ASP A 393 -8.24 -14.22 -6.53
CA ASP A 393 -7.58 -15.53 -6.65
C ASP A 393 -6.18 -15.45 -7.29
N GLY A 394 -5.39 -14.44 -6.95
CA GLY A 394 -4.06 -14.21 -7.52
C GLY A 394 -4.05 -13.63 -8.94
N MET A 395 -5.22 -13.28 -9.48
CA MET A 395 -5.40 -12.66 -10.80
C MET A 395 -5.64 -11.16 -10.65
N LEU A 396 -4.83 -10.33 -11.30
CA LEU A 396 -5.02 -8.88 -11.39
C LEU A 396 -6.18 -8.59 -12.36
N ILE A 397 -7.28 -8.10 -11.83
CA ILE A 397 -8.49 -7.79 -12.58
C ILE A 397 -8.48 -6.35 -13.07
N SER A 398 -8.02 -5.44 -12.22
CA SER A 398 -7.92 -4.02 -12.53
C SER A 398 -6.67 -3.43 -11.91
N TYR A 399 -6.02 -2.52 -12.62
CA TYR A 399 -4.90 -1.76 -12.11
C TYR A 399 -5.00 -0.32 -12.59
N LYS A 400 -4.90 0.61 -11.65
CA LYS A 400 -4.93 2.04 -11.91
C LYS A 400 -3.71 2.68 -11.26
N GLN A 401 -3.09 3.61 -11.96
CA GLN A 401 -1.96 4.38 -11.44
C GLN A 401 -1.99 5.80 -11.98
N LEU A 402 -1.77 6.78 -11.12
CA LEU A 402 -1.43 8.12 -11.56
C LEU A 402 0.10 8.20 -11.67
N ILE A 403 0.63 8.14 -12.89
CA ILE A 403 2.07 8.19 -13.13
C ILE A 403 2.54 9.64 -12.94
N ARG A 404 3.27 9.88 -11.84
CA ARG A 404 3.79 11.18 -11.44
C ARG A 404 5.22 11.06 -10.97
N LYS A 405 6.05 12.02 -11.36
CA LYS A 405 7.36 12.25 -10.76
C LYS A 405 7.24 13.45 -9.83
N TYR A 406 7.64 13.26 -8.58
CA TYR A 406 7.67 14.31 -7.58
C TYR A 406 9.12 14.71 -7.30
N GLU A 407 9.39 16.02 -7.29
CA GLU A 407 10.72 16.57 -7.04
C GLU A 407 10.63 17.66 -6.00
N GLU A 408 11.56 17.69 -5.06
CA GLU A 408 11.66 18.78 -4.08
C GLU A 408 12.07 20.07 -4.78
N THR A 409 11.36 21.17 -4.50
CA THR A 409 11.65 22.48 -5.09
C THR A 409 12.80 23.21 -4.38
N GLY A 410 13.22 22.70 -3.21
CA GLY A 410 14.19 23.37 -2.33
C GLY A 410 13.62 24.49 -1.48
N THR A 411 12.31 24.74 -1.55
CA THR A 411 11.60 25.67 -0.66
C THR A 411 10.86 24.89 0.42
N TYR A 412 10.72 25.49 1.60
CA TYR A 412 10.01 24.91 2.74
C TYR A 412 8.91 25.88 3.15
N GLU A 413 7.72 25.33 3.43
CA GLU A 413 6.61 26.10 3.97
C GLU A 413 6.17 25.54 5.32
N PRO A 414 5.86 26.39 6.30
CA PRO A 414 5.42 25.96 7.60
C PRO A 414 4.02 25.33 7.50
N LEU A 415 3.83 24.26 8.25
CA LEU A 415 2.52 23.64 8.41
C LEU A 415 1.65 24.45 9.40
N PRO A 416 0.32 24.42 9.26
CA PRO A 416 -0.58 24.90 10.30
C PRO A 416 -0.30 24.21 11.64
N GLU A 417 -0.41 24.94 12.74
CA GLU A 417 -0.35 24.34 14.07
C GLU A 417 -1.46 23.29 14.24
N PHE A 418 -1.19 22.27 15.04
CA PHE A 418 -2.10 21.14 15.26
C PHE A 418 -3.53 21.58 15.59
N PHE A 419 -3.69 22.51 16.52
CA PHE A 419 -5.02 22.98 16.96
C PHE A 419 -5.73 23.79 15.90
N THR A 420 -5.01 24.55 15.06
CA THR A 420 -5.60 25.24 13.92
C THR A 420 -6.16 24.26 12.90
N ALA A 421 -5.39 23.22 12.54
CA ALA A 421 -5.85 22.17 11.65
C ALA A 421 -7.02 21.38 12.24
N LEU A 422 -7.01 21.12 13.56
CA LEU A 422 -8.10 20.45 14.25
C LEU A 422 -9.39 21.29 14.23
N ASP A 423 -9.30 22.61 14.46
CA ASP A 423 -10.46 23.52 14.41
C ASP A 423 -11.05 23.58 13.00
N ASP A 424 -10.24 23.55 11.95
CA ASP A 424 -10.69 23.50 10.55
C ASP A 424 -11.48 22.21 10.29
N VAL A 425 -10.99 21.06 10.77
CA VAL A 425 -11.68 19.77 10.64
C VAL A 425 -13.02 19.79 11.41
N ILE A 426 -13.01 20.24 12.66
CA ILE A 426 -14.23 20.33 13.47
C ILE A 426 -15.24 21.26 12.76
N SER A 427 -14.82 22.41 12.28
CA SER A 427 -15.69 23.35 11.57
C SER A 427 -16.30 22.72 10.33
N LYS A 428 -15.52 21.99 9.53
CA LYS A 428 -15.96 21.32 8.31
C LYS A 428 -17.02 20.24 8.60
N TYR A 429 -16.84 19.45 9.64
CA TYR A 429 -17.71 18.30 9.91
C TYR A 429 -18.87 18.63 10.86
N SER A 430 -18.79 19.72 11.64
CA SER A 430 -19.83 20.13 12.59
C SER A 430 -21.20 20.43 11.95
N GLU A 431 -21.23 20.75 10.66
CA GLU A 431 -22.48 20.99 9.92
C GLU A 431 -23.26 19.68 9.65
N PHE A 432 -22.57 18.52 9.67
CA PHE A 432 -23.14 17.23 9.27
C PHE A 432 -23.13 16.19 10.39
N MET A 433 -22.34 16.41 11.47
CA MET A 433 -22.10 15.43 12.51
C MET A 433 -22.26 16.04 13.91
N ASN A 434 -22.96 15.31 14.79
CA ASN A 434 -23.11 15.67 16.21
C ASN A 434 -21.92 15.17 17.07
N GLU A 435 -21.24 14.14 16.61
CA GLU A 435 -20.05 13.55 17.24
C GLU A 435 -19.01 13.34 16.16
N ILE A 436 -17.77 13.77 16.40
CA ILE A 436 -16.65 13.71 15.45
C ILE A 436 -15.57 12.83 16.07
N ASN A 437 -15.33 11.66 15.50
CA ASN A 437 -14.26 10.76 15.92
C ASN A 437 -13.13 10.83 14.90
N ILE A 438 -11.98 11.36 15.29
CA ILE A 438 -10.80 11.47 14.44
C ILE A 438 -9.92 10.25 14.69
N ASP A 439 -9.83 9.36 13.70
CA ASP A 439 -9.05 8.13 13.79
C ASP A 439 -7.56 8.38 13.51
N LYS A 440 -7.24 9.13 12.44
CA LYS A 440 -5.86 9.47 12.09
C LYS A 440 -5.71 10.95 11.78
N MET A 441 -4.59 11.52 12.20
CA MET A 441 -4.14 12.86 11.86
C MET A 441 -2.63 12.83 11.69
N TYR A 442 -2.15 13.07 10.46
CA TYR A 442 -0.74 12.93 10.08
C TYR A 442 -0.39 13.89 8.93
N PHE A 443 0.88 14.01 8.59
CA PHE A 443 1.36 14.86 7.50
C PHE A 443 1.32 14.14 6.16
N GLY A 444 0.96 14.86 5.10
CA GLY A 444 0.99 14.35 3.73
C GLY A 444 0.87 15.48 2.72
N TYR A 445 1.24 15.19 1.49
CA TYR A 445 0.99 16.06 0.35
C TYR A 445 -0.37 15.75 -0.25
N LYS A 446 -1.09 16.76 -0.76
CA LYS A 446 -2.38 16.57 -1.44
C LYS A 446 -2.23 16.91 -2.91
N ASP A 447 -2.15 15.88 -3.77
CA ASP A 447 -2.10 16.04 -5.23
C ASP A 447 -3.50 15.95 -5.82
N ASN A 448 -4.03 17.10 -6.24
CA ASN A 448 -5.32 17.22 -6.91
C ASN A 448 -5.21 17.04 -8.43
N GLY A 449 -4.08 16.63 -8.96
CA GLY A 449 -3.81 16.42 -10.38
C GLY A 449 -3.56 17.69 -11.21
N PHE A 450 -3.63 18.85 -10.63
CA PHE A 450 -3.59 20.15 -11.32
C PHE A 450 -2.60 21.15 -10.71
N GLY A 451 -1.50 20.76 -10.16
CA GLY A 451 -0.57 21.71 -9.56
C GLY A 451 0.87 21.43 -9.95
N GLU A 452 1.63 22.48 -10.28
CA GLU A 452 3.08 22.41 -10.43
C GLU A 452 3.79 22.37 -9.07
N SER A 453 3.13 22.84 -8.01
CA SER A 453 3.68 22.96 -6.65
C SER A 453 2.66 22.47 -5.61
N ILE A 454 3.10 21.58 -4.73
CA ILE A 454 2.28 20.91 -3.72
C ILE A 454 2.94 21.09 -2.36
N ASN A 455 2.22 21.69 -1.42
CA ASN A 455 2.66 21.87 -0.04
C ASN A 455 2.24 20.67 0.81
N ALA A 456 3.02 20.34 1.82
CA ALA A 456 2.61 19.41 2.86
C ALA A 456 1.46 20.02 3.68
N ASP A 457 0.55 19.20 4.15
CA ASP A 457 -0.60 19.60 4.95
C ASP A 457 -1.01 18.47 5.89
N TRP A 458 -1.92 18.74 6.82
CA TRP A 458 -2.54 17.72 7.65
C TRP A 458 -3.51 16.86 6.82
N VAL A 459 -3.34 15.57 6.91
CA VAL A 459 -4.29 14.56 6.40
C VAL A 459 -5.06 14.02 7.59
N VAL A 460 -6.39 14.08 7.53
CA VAL A 460 -7.27 13.68 8.63
C VAL A 460 -8.24 12.62 8.15
N LYS A 461 -8.31 11.51 8.89
CA LYS A 461 -9.31 10.45 8.71
C LYS A 461 -10.31 10.56 9.85
N VAL A 462 -11.58 10.72 9.52
CA VAL A 462 -12.69 10.80 10.47
C VAL A 462 -13.49 9.50 10.36
N ASP A 463 -13.73 8.84 11.50
CA ASP A 463 -14.56 7.64 11.54
C ASP A 463 -16.01 7.97 11.20
N ASN A 464 -16.69 7.04 10.49
CA ASN A 464 -18.08 7.14 10.06
C ASN A 464 -18.40 8.19 8.99
N VAL A 465 -17.42 8.86 8.41
CA VAL A 465 -17.59 9.49 7.12
C VAL A 465 -17.29 8.44 6.07
N ILE A 466 -18.33 7.85 5.48
CA ILE A 466 -18.23 7.43 4.10
C ILE A 466 -17.91 8.74 3.38
N ALA A 467 -16.64 8.96 3.05
CA ALA A 467 -16.27 10.03 2.15
C ALA A 467 -17.15 9.78 0.92
N ASP A 468 -18.12 10.66 0.71
CA ASP A 468 -18.86 10.73 -0.52
C ASP A 468 -17.82 11.13 -1.57
N ASP A 469 -17.09 10.13 -2.05
CA ASP A 469 -16.28 10.21 -3.25
C ASP A 469 -17.28 10.56 -4.32
N GLY A 470 -17.31 11.83 -4.74
CA GLY A 470 -18.32 12.46 -5.61
C GLY A 470 -18.59 11.78 -6.95
N ALA A 471 -18.89 10.49 -6.90
CA ALA A 471 -19.20 9.60 -7.99
C ALA A 471 -20.55 8.93 -7.81
N ASN A 472 -21.60 9.70 -7.40
CA ASN A 472 -22.97 9.25 -7.59
C ASN A 472 -23.99 10.40 -7.49
N SER A 473 -24.00 11.28 -8.49
CA SER A 473 -25.18 12.05 -8.82
C SER A 473 -25.27 12.27 -10.33
N ALA A 474 -25.61 11.20 -11.03
CA ALA A 474 -26.29 11.34 -12.32
C ALA A 474 -27.26 10.16 -12.44
N LYS A 475 -28.50 10.40 -12.01
CA LYS A 475 -29.65 9.71 -12.58
C LYS A 475 -29.91 10.22 -13.98
#